data_1f014829b9d39673b192ff81e628b38c
#
_entry.id   1f014829b9d39673b192ff81e628b38c
#
_cell.length_a   1.000
_cell.length_b   1.000
_cell.length_c   1.000
_cell.angle_alpha   90.00
_cell.angle_beta   90.00
_cell.angle_gamma   90.00
#
_symmetry.space_group_name_H-M   'P 1'
#
loop_
_entity.id
_entity.type
_entity.pdbx_description
1 polymer ?
#
loop_
_entity_poly.entity_id
_entity_poly.type
_entity_poly.pdbx_seq_one_letter_code
_entity_poly.pdbx_strand_id
1 'polypeptide(L)'
;MKINLSLKVKERLRKKYQEEREKRLRQDGNEQYLELKDQLAYFLDDPYMEIAERKPIKDDVQFTFVGGGFAGLVVGARLSEVGLKSIRIVEKGSDFGGTWYWNRYPGAQCDTASMVYMPLLEETGHMPTEKYVHGPEILEHCQRIGQQYGLYDDALFQTQVVDVEWLEEQQRWLIKTNRDDEFTSQFIGMGTGPLHVPKLPGIPGIETFNGHSFHTSRWDYAYTGGTPCNSELENLKNKRVAVIGTGATAVQCVPHLSKSCQELFVFQRTPSSIDVRNNQAIDPSWFEKISEPGWQQKWLDNFTANQTGGEASEDLVKDGWTEISRRVREKVMDLSKENRIPEKMWEAYEDADLEKMSEIRDRVDSIVTDSETREDLKAWYGQLCKRPCFHDEYLQSFNNASTHLVHTDGKGVERITEKGVVFD
;
A
#
# COMPACT_ATOMS: atom_id res chain seq x y z
N MET A 1 -12.97 -8.77 26.54
CA MET A 1 -13.65 -10.03 26.96
C MET A 1 -13.08 -11.13 26.08
N LYS A 2 -12.41 -12.16 26.62
CA LYS A 2 -11.89 -13.27 25.78
C LYS A 2 -13.08 -14.02 25.18
N ILE A 3 -13.25 -13.94 23.87
CA ILE A 3 -14.27 -14.70 23.14
C ILE A 3 -13.76 -16.14 23.02
N ASN A 4 -14.26 -17.04 23.84
CA ASN A 4 -13.89 -18.46 23.73
C ASN A 4 -14.87 -19.13 22.76
N LEU A 5 -14.46 -19.30 21.52
CA LEU A 5 -15.27 -19.91 20.47
C LEU A 5 -15.44 -21.43 20.72
N SER A 6 -16.67 -21.91 20.82
CA SER A 6 -16.93 -23.35 20.92
C SER A 6 -16.48 -24.10 19.66
N LEU A 7 -16.11 -25.39 19.79
CA LEU A 7 -15.73 -26.25 18.66
C LEU A 7 -16.72 -26.20 17.50
N LYS A 8 -17.99 -26.24 17.79
CA LYS A 8 -19.08 -26.14 16.78
C LYS A 8 -19.07 -24.81 16.02
N VAL A 9 -18.73 -23.72 16.71
CA VAL A 9 -18.59 -22.39 16.06
C VAL A 9 -17.35 -22.36 15.16
N LYS A 10 -16.23 -22.88 15.63
CA LYS A 10 -14.99 -22.98 14.83
C LYS A 10 -15.19 -23.80 13.56
N GLU A 11 -15.81 -24.97 13.64
CA GLU A 11 -16.13 -25.82 12.49
C GLU A 11 -17.01 -25.08 11.45
N ARG A 12 -18.02 -24.34 11.92
CA ARG A 12 -18.88 -23.53 11.05
C ARG A 12 -18.08 -22.42 10.35
N LEU A 13 -17.18 -21.74 11.08
CA LEU A 13 -16.34 -20.68 10.52
C LEU A 13 -15.35 -21.22 9.50
N ARG A 14 -14.69 -22.35 9.79
CA ARG A 14 -13.79 -23.03 8.85
C ARG A 14 -14.51 -23.37 7.53
N LYS A 15 -15.72 -23.95 7.64
CA LYS A 15 -16.54 -24.26 6.47
C LYS A 15 -16.87 -22.99 5.66
N LYS A 16 -17.30 -21.93 6.33
CA LYS A 16 -17.61 -20.65 5.67
C LYS A 16 -16.37 -20.05 5.01
N TYR A 17 -15.21 -20.09 5.66
CA TYR A 17 -13.94 -19.61 5.09
C TYR A 17 -13.53 -20.40 3.84
N GLN A 18 -13.77 -21.72 3.85
CA GLN A 18 -13.52 -22.56 2.68
C GLN A 18 -14.44 -22.21 1.51
N GLU A 19 -15.75 -22.10 1.74
CA GLU A 19 -16.73 -21.70 0.74
C GLU A 19 -16.36 -20.36 0.08
N GLU A 20 -16.03 -19.36 0.89
CA GLU A 20 -15.63 -18.04 0.40
C GLU A 20 -14.25 -18.05 -0.28
N ARG A 21 -13.34 -18.93 0.14
CA ARG A 21 -12.05 -19.14 -0.55
C ARG A 21 -12.26 -19.67 -1.97
N GLU A 22 -13.14 -20.64 -2.15
CA GLU A 22 -13.45 -21.23 -3.46
C GLU A 22 -14.00 -20.19 -4.44
N LYS A 23 -14.83 -19.25 -3.98
CA LYS A 23 -15.30 -18.11 -4.80
C LYS A 23 -14.16 -17.18 -5.27
N ARG A 24 -13.09 -17.04 -4.48
CA ARG A 24 -11.95 -16.15 -4.79
C ARG A 24 -10.92 -16.78 -5.72
N LEU A 25 -10.82 -18.10 -5.73
CA LEU A 25 -9.80 -18.78 -6.51
C LEU A 25 -10.12 -18.69 -8.01
N ARG A 26 -9.15 -18.22 -8.77
CA ARG A 26 -9.21 -18.12 -10.22
C ARG A 26 -8.13 -19.02 -10.83
N GLN A 27 -8.49 -19.70 -11.91
CA GLN A 27 -7.55 -20.58 -12.62
C GLN A 27 -6.54 -19.78 -13.48
N ASP A 28 -6.94 -18.60 -13.95
CA ASP A 28 -6.12 -17.71 -14.76
C ASP A 28 -5.07 -16.91 -13.99
N GLY A 29 -5.08 -16.95 -12.66
CA GLY A 29 -4.04 -16.32 -11.83
C GLY A 29 -3.74 -14.86 -12.23
N ASN A 30 -2.50 -14.60 -12.67
CA ASN A 30 -2.07 -13.26 -13.11
C ASN A 30 -2.55 -12.90 -14.53
N GLU A 31 -2.96 -13.86 -15.35
CA GLU A 31 -3.50 -13.60 -16.69
C GLU A 31 -4.84 -12.84 -16.65
N GLN A 32 -5.46 -12.75 -15.46
CA GLN A 32 -6.63 -11.90 -15.26
C GLN A 32 -6.36 -10.40 -15.42
N TYR A 33 -5.09 -9.97 -15.53
CA TYR A 33 -4.72 -8.56 -15.69
C TYR A 33 -4.27 -8.27 -17.11
N LEU A 34 -4.65 -7.08 -17.61
CA LEU A 34 -4.26 -6.62 -18.94
C LEU A 34 -2.82 -6.09 -18.95
N GLU A 35 -2.12 -6.34 -20.05
CA GLU A 35 -0.92 -5.58 -20.39
C GLU A 35 -1.31 -4.17 -20.83
N LEU A 36 -0.59 -3.16 -20.28
CA LEU A 36 -0.83 -1.76 -20.59
C LEU A 36 -0.07 -1.38 -21.87
N LYS A 37 -0.70 -1.60 -23.01
CA LYS A 37 -0.18 -1.28 -24.34
C LYS A 37 -1.28 -0.71 -25.23
N ASP A 38 -0.92 -0.22 -26.41
CA ASP A 38 -1.82 0.34 -27.42
C ASP A 38 -2.76 1.41 -26.80
N GLN A 39 -4.05 1.21 -26.85
CA GLN A 39 -5.06 2.15 -26.34
C GLN A 39 -5.02 2.32 -24.81
N LEU A 40 -4.39 1.40 -24.08
CA LEU A 40 -4.25 1.45 -22.62
C LEU A 40 -2.86 1.93 -22.16
N ALA A 41 -1.97 2.29 -23.10
CA ALA A 41 -0.62 2.73 -22.75
C ALA A 41 -0.60 4.01 -21.90
N TYR A 42 -1.60 4.89 -22.06
CA TYR A 42 -1.70 6.14 -21.29
C TYR A 42 -1.78 5.94 -19.75
N PHE A 43 -2.20 4.77 -19.28
CA PHE A 43 -2.17 4.45 -17.85
C PHE A 43 -0.74 4.34 -17.28
N LEU A 44 0.28 4.27 -18.14
CA LEU A 44 1.69 4.26 -17.73
C LEU A 44 2.28 5.66 -17.61
N ASP A 45 1.62 6.66 -18.18
CA ASP A 45 2.10 8.03 -18.19
C ASP A 45 2.19 8.60 -16.76
N ASP A 46 3.09 9.55 -16.60
CA ASP A 46 3.19 10.33 -15.37
C ASP A 46 2.24 11.54 -15.46
N PRO A 47 1.13 11.55 -14.69
CA PRO A 47 0.16 12.65 -14.77
C PRO A 47 0.61 13.89 -13.98
N TYR A 48 1.74 13.83 -13.28
CA TYR A 48 2.14 14.87 -12.33
C TYR A 48 3.17 15.84 -12.90
N MET A 49 3.93 15.43 -13.90
CA MET A 49 4.97 16.26 -14.52
C MET A 49 5.13 15.95 -16.01
N GLU A 50 5.38 16.97 -16.80
CA GLU A 50 5.78 16.81 -18.20
C GLU A 50 7.21 16.26 -18.29
N ILE A 51 7.50 15.54 -19.38
CA ILE A 51 8.82 14.97 -19.60
C ILE A 51 9.80 16.09 -19.95
N ALA A 52 10.79 16.31 -19.09
CA ALA A 52 11.85 17.28 -19.34
C ALA A 52 12.84 16.77 -20.39
N GLU A 53 13.12 17.57 -21.40
CA GLU A 53 14.17 17.27 -22.39
C GLU A 53 15.55 17.32 -21.75
N ARG A 54 16.40 16.36 -22.03
CA ARG A 54 17.83 16.36 -21.69
C ARG A 54 18.64 15.57 -22.69
N LYS A 55 19.94 15.82 -22.73
CA LYS A 55 20.87 15.04 -23.56
C LYS A 55 21.13 13.67 -22.94
N PRO A 56 21.37 12.63 -23.76
CA PRO A 56 21.84 11.34 -23.28
C PRO A 56 23.14 11.44 -22.48
N ILE A 57 23.25 10.62 -21.45
CA ILE A 57 24.43 10.57 -20.56
C ILE A 57 25.33 9.41 -20.99
N LYS A 58 26.65 9.70 -21.04
CA LYS A 58 27.70 8.72 -21.35
C LYS A 58 28.90 9.00 -20.45
N ASP A 59 28.93 8.34 -19.31
CA ASP A 59 29.96 8.52 -18.29
C ASP A 59 30.18 7.22 -17.48
N ASP A 60 30.90 7.30 -16.37
CA ASP A 60 31.13 6.19 -15.43
C ASP A 60 30.88 6.63 -14.01
N VAL A 61 30.18 5.79 -13.24
CA VAL A 61 29.88 6.02 -11.81
C VAL A 61 30.34 4.82 -10.98
N GLN A 62 30.53 5.01 -9.68
CA GLN A 62 30.92 3.91 -8.80
C GLN A 62 29.73 3.01 -8.47
N PHE A 63 28.58 3.62 -8.20
CA PHE A 63 27.39 2.87 -7.79
C PHE A 63 26.14 3.41 -8.48
N THR A 64 25.36 2.52 -9.05
CA THR A 64 24.03 2.83 -9.60
C THR A 64 22.96 2.11 -8.80
N PHE A 65 21.89 2.82 -8.42
CA PHE A 65 20.70 2.21 -7.84
C PHE A 65 19.47 2.45 -8.72
N VAL A 66 18.76 1.39 -9.07
CA VAL A 66 17.55 1.47 -9.88
C VAL A 66 16.32 1.52 -8.96
N GLY A 67 15.68 2.68 -8.90
CA GLY A 67 14.50 2.99 -8.09
C GLY A 67 14.77 4.07 -7.03
N GLY A 68 14.04 5.18 -7.10
CA GLY A 68 14.14 6.35 -6.21
C GLY A 68 13.15 6.32 -5.03
N GLY A 69 12.67 5.15 -4.63
CA GLY A 69 11.87 4.96 -3.43
C GLY A 69 12.71 4.84 -2.16
N PHE A 70 12.12 4.38 -1.06
CA PHE A 70 12.81 4.23 0.24
C PHE A 70 14.13 3.46 0.13
N ALA A 71 14.15 2.35 -0.63
CA ALA A 71 15.36 1.55 -0.76
C ALA A 71 16.51 2.34 -1.38
N GLY A 72 16.27 3.06 -2.48
CA GLY A 72 17.27 3.89 -3.14
C GLY A 72 17.75 5.03 -2.27
N LEU A 73 16.85 5.70 -1.57
CA LEU A 73 17.15 6.78 -0.64
C LEU A 73 18.00 6.31 0.55
N VAL A 74 17.62 5.19 1.17
CA VAL A 74 18.38 4.63 2.32
C VAL A 74 19.76 4.16 1.88
N VAL A 75 19.86 3.43 0.76
CA VAL A 75 21.16 2.98 0.24
C VAL A 75 22.04 4.18 -0.15
N GLY A 76 21.48 5.17 -0.85
CA GLY A 76 22.21 6.39 -1.21
C GLY A 76 22.72 7.14 0.01
N ALA A 77 21.88 7.33 1.04
CA ALA A 77 22.26 7.98 2.28
C ALA A 77 23.41 7.22 2.99
N ARG A 78 23.27 5.90 3.20
CA ARG A 78 24.29 5.09 3.89
C ARG A 78 25.60 5.01 3.13
N LEU A 79 25.57 4.95 1.79
CA LEU A 79 26.80 5.01 0.98
C LEU A 79 27.46 6.39 1.05
N SER A 80 26.68 7.47 1.09
CA SER A 80 27.21 8.83 1.28
C SER A 80 27.88 9.00 2.64
N GLU A 81 27.32 8.43 3.71
CA GLU A 81 27.90 8.45 5.07
C GLU A 81 29.27 7.76 5.14
N VAL A 82 29.49 6.70 4.36
CA VAL A 82 30.81 6.03 4.28
C VAL A 82 31.75 6.67 3.26
N GLY A 83 31.37 7.82 2.69
CA GLY A 83 32.22 8.63 1.83
C GLY A 83 32.18 8.28 0.34
N LEU A 84 31.27 7.43 -0.12
CA LEU A 84 31.06 7.20 -1.55
C LEU A 84 30.35 8.41 -2.16
N LYS A 85 30.96 9.04 -3.18
CA LYS A 85 30.46 10.28 -3.78
C LYS A 85 29.81 10.11 -5.15
N SER A 86 30.19 9.07 -5.88
CA SER A 86 29.66 8.80 -7.23
C SER A 86 28.53 7.78 -7.14
N ILE A 87 27.33 8.25 -6.75
CA ILE A 87 26.13 7.44 -6.57
C ILE A 87 25.05 7.98 -7.51
N ARG A 88 24.62 7.17 -8.46
CA ARG A 88 23.53 7.49 -9.37
C ARG A 88 22.27 6.74 -9.00
N ILE A 89 21.17 7.44 -8.79
CA ILE A 89 19.84 6.83 -8.64
C ILE A 89 19.06 7.06 -9.93
N VAL A 90 18.59 5.97 -10.55
CA VAL A 90 17.76 6.03 -11.76
C VAL A 90 16.30 5.79 -11.36
N GLU A 91 15.45 6.79 -11.57
CA GLU A 91 14.04 6.76 -11.16
C GLU A 91 13.13 7.05 -12.36
N LYS A 92 12.10 6.21 -12.51
CA LYS A 92 11.09 6.36 -13.56
C LYS A 92 10.18 7.58 -13.34
N GLY A 93 9.89 7.93 -12.10
CA GLY A 93 9.14 9.12 -11.72
C GLY A 93 9.95 10.40 -11.91
N SER A 94 9.28 11.52 -11.77
CA SER A 94 9.92 12.84 -11.90
C SER A 94 10.62 13.30 -10.62
N ASP A 95 10.53 12.52 -9.54
CA ASP A 95 11.13 12.85 -8.25
C ASP A 95 11.32 11.57 -7.41
N PHE A 96 12.07 11.70 -6.31
CA PHE A 96 12.13 10.68 -5.28
C PHE A 96 10.75 10.45 -4.63
N GLY A 97 10.54 9.25 -4.11
CA GLY A 97 9.32 8.90 -3.38
C GLY A 97 8.77 7.50 -3.70
N GLY A 98 9.09 6.94 -4.86
CA GLY A 98 8.65 5.59 -5.26
C GLY A 98 7.13 5.42 -5.11
N THR A 99 6.69 4.54 -4.21
CA THR A 99 5.25 4.32 -3.94
C THR A 99 4.50 5.62 -3.65
N TRP A 100 5.08 6.57 -2.93
CA TRP A 100 4.44 7.83 -2.53
C TRP A 100 4.52 8.91 -3.61
N TYR A 101 5.42 8.77 -4.55
CA TYR A 101 5.41 9.55 -5.78
C TYR A 101 4.22 9.18 -6.68
N TRP A 102 3.97 7.87 -6.85
CA TRP A 102 2.93 7.39 -7.76
C TRP A 102 1.53 7.38 -7.14
N ASN A 103 1.40 7.08 -5.85
CA ASN A 103 0.11 6.90 -5.19
C ASN A 103 -0.30 8.15 -4.42
N ARG A 104 -0.84 9.12 -5.15
CA ARG A 104 -1.29 10.41 -4.62
C ARG A 104 -2.81 10.54 -4.57
N TYR A 105 -3.55 9.43 -4.56
CA TYR A 105 -5.00 9.43 -4.48
C TYR A 105 -5.50 10.06 -3.15
N PRO A 106 -6.75 10.59 -3.12
CA PRO A 106 -7.31 11.19 -1.91
C PRO A 106 -7.31 10.22 -0.73
N GLY A 107 -6.85 10.66 0.42
CA GLY A 107 -6.75 9.84 1.62
C GLY A 107 -5.58 8.86 1.63
N ALA A 108 -4.65 8.93 0.67
CA ALA A 108 -3.43 8.12 0.69
C ALA A 108 -2.67 8.33 2.00
N GLN A 109 -2.45 7.23 2.74
CA GLN A 109 -1.92 7.27 4.11
C GLN A 109 -1.22 5.96 4.42
N CYS A 110 -0.15 5.97 5.22
CA CYS A 110 0.43 4.74 5.70
C CYS A 110 -0.50 4.06 6.73
N ASP A 111 -0.41 2.75 6.82
CA ASP A 111 -1.14 1.92 7.78
C ASP A 111 -0.21 1.18 8.75
N THR A 112 1.09 1.44 8.64
CA THR A 112 2.11 1.09 9.62
C THR A 112 2.53 2.37 10.34
N ALA A 113 2.80 2.29 11.62
CA ALA A 113 3.16 3.46 12.41
C ALA A 113 4.36 4.21 11.81
N SER A 114 4.23 5.53 11.65
CA SER A 114 5.21 6.39 10.98
C SER A 114 6.61 6.27 11.53
N MET A 115 6.72 6.06 12.85
CA MET A 115 7.98 5.89 13.58
C MET A 115 8.83 4.71 13.09
N VAL A 116 8.19 3.68 12.53
CA VAL A 116 8.86 2.49 11.98
C VAL A 116 8.76 2.40 10.46
N TYR A 117 7.79 3.11 9.86
CA TYR A 117 7.57 3.06 8.42
C TYR A 117 8.47 4.02 7.64
N MET A 118 8.62 5.27 8.12
CA MET A 118 9.42 6.29 7.45
C MET A 118 10.90 6.09 7.77
N PRO A 119 11.77 5.96 6.75
CA PRO A 119 13.19 5.73 7.01
C PRO A 119 13.91 7.01 7.43
N LEU A 120 15.04 6.87 8.13
CA LEU A 120 15.97 7.95 8.44
C LEU A 120 15.33 9.15 9.17
N LEU A 121 14.34 8.92 10.02
CA LEU A 121 13.71 9.97 10.83
C LEU A 121 14.70 10.57 11.82
N GLU A 122 15.53 9.73 12.42
CA GLU A 122 16.53 10.16 13.40
C GLU A 122 17.60 11.02 12.72
N GLU A 123 18.11 10.59 11.58
CA GLU A 123 19.16 11.30 10.83
C GLU A 123 18.66 12.62 10.23
N THR A 124 17.41 12.69 9.84
CA THR A 124 16.81 13.91 9.29
C THR A 124 16.25 14.84 10.37
N GLY A 125 16.12 14.35 11.61
CA GLY A 125 15.48 15.08 12.70
C GLY A 125 13.99 15.33 12.47
N HIS A 126 13.34 14.58 11.57
CA HIS A 126 11.93 14.77 11.28
C HIS A 126 11.04 14.05 12.30
N MET A 127 10.16 14.81 12.93
CA MET A 127 9.07 14.28 13.75
C MET A 127 7.83 14.12 12.85
N PRO A 128 7.32 12.88 12.66
CA PRO A 128 6.06 12.68 11.94
C PRO A 128 4.91 13.40 12.66
N THR A 129 3.98 13.96 11.90
CA THR A 129 2.85 14.72 12.47
C THR A 129 1.82 13.82 13.14
N GLU A 130 1.69 12.59 12.66
CA GLU A 130 0.69 11.62 13.12
C GLU A 130 1.27 10.22 13.26
N LYS A 131 0.58 9.38 14.04
CA LYS A 131 0.93 7.95 14.17
C LYS A 131 0.96 7.27 12.80
N TYR A 132 0.04 7.63 11.90
CA TYR A 132 -0.03 7.18 10.51
C TYR A 132 -0.15 8.40 9.61
N VAL A 133 0.98 8.89 9.11
CA VAL A 133 1.02 10.11 8.30
C VAL A 133 0.44 9.90 6.90
N HIS A 134 -0.04 10.98 6.31
CA HIS A 134 -0.55 11.02 4.96
C HIS A 134 0.56 11.00 3.90
N GLY A 135 0.20 10.56 2.69
CA GLY A 135 1.11 10.42 1.55
C GLY A 135 1.96 11.67 1.24
N PRO A 136 1.40 12.88 1.25
CA PRO A 136 2.17 14.10 1.01
C PRO A 136 3.34 14.30 1.98
N GLU A 137 3.16 14.04 3.28
CA GLU A 137 4.24 14.15 4.26
C GLU A 137 5.35 13.12 4.02
N ILE A 138 4.96 11.88 3.63
CA ILE A 138 5.94 10.84 3.31
C ILE A 138 6.74 11.20 2.05
N LEU A 139 6.08 11.76 1.05
CA LEU A 139 6.74 12.22 -0.18
C LEU A 139 7.72 13.36 0.12
N GLU A 140 7.31 14.36 0.89
CA GLU A 140 8.16 15.46 1.34
C GLU A 140 9.37 14.93 2.13
N HIS A 141 9.17 13.92 2.97
CA HIS A 141 10.27 13.29 3.70
C HIS A 141 11.25 12.58 2.77
N CYS A 142 10.79 11.90 1.72
CA CYS A 142 11.67 11.33 0.69
C CYS A 142 12.54 12.41 0.02
N GLN A 143 11.94 13.53 -0.32
CA GLN A 143 12.63 14.67 -0.92
C GLN A 143 13.67 15.27 0.06
N ARG A 144 13.31 15.38 1.34
CA ARG A 144 14.23 15.83 2.42
C ARG A 144 15.46 14.93 2.53
N ILE A 145 15.29 13.60 2.50
CA ILE A 145 16.42 12.67 2.48
C ILE A 145 17.30 12.90 1.25
N GLY A 146 16.68 12.98 0.06
CA GLY A 146 17.39 13.23 -1.19
C GLY A 146 18.23 14.52 -1.15
N GLN A 147 17.67 15.59 -0.60
CA GLN A 147 18.34 16.89 -0.45
C GLN A 147 19.48 16.83 0.59
N GLN A 148 19.20 16.29 1.76
CA GLN A 148 20.15 16.23 2.87
C GLN A 148 21.42 15.44 2.52
N TYR A 149 21.29 14.38 1.72
CA TYR A 149 22.41 13.54 1.31
C TYR A 149 22.95 13.85 -0.09
N GLY A 150 22.49 14.95 -0.73
CA GLY A 150 22.96 15.37 -2.06
C GLY A 150 22.64 14.38 -3.17
N LEU A 151 21.60 13.54 -3.02
CA LEU A 151 21.28 12.48 -3.97
C LEU A 151 20.67 12.99 -5.28
N TYR A 152 20.24 14.25 -5.30
CA TYR A 152 19.74 14.90 -6.52
C TYR A 152 20.84 15.20 -7.56
N ASP A 153 22.09 15.36 -7.13
CA ASP A 153 23.18 15.82 -7.99
C ASP A 153 23.44 14.89 -9.18
N ASP A 154 23.35 13.58 -8.97
CA ASP A 154 23.56 12.53 -9.99
C ASP A 154 22.30 11.71 -10.30
N ALA A 155 21.12 12.09 -9.80
CA ALA A 155 19.88 11.37 -10.04
C ALA A 155 19.40 11.52 -11.49
N LEU A 156 18.91 10.44 -12.07
CA LEU A 156 18.26 10.43 -13.37
C LEU A 156 16.77 10.16 -13.19
N PHE A 157 15.99 11.23 -13.14
CA PHE A 157 14.52 11.17 -13.09
C PHE A 157 13.92 10.98 -14.47
N GLN A 158 12.63 10.57 -14.51
CA GLN A 158 11.87 10.28 -15.74
C GLN A 158 12.64 9.30 -16.65
N THR A 159 13.40 8.39 -16.04
CA THR A 159 14.36 7.53 -16.72
C THR A 159 14.15 6.09 -16.27
N GLN A 160 13.94 5.21 -17.25
CA GLN A 160 13.79 3.78 -17.03
C GLN A 160 14.99 3.02 -17.56
N VAL A 161 15.62 2.20 -16.73
CA VAL A 161 16.64 1.24 -17.17
C VAL A 161 15.94 0.18 -18.03
N VAL A 162 16.47 -0.03 -19.24
CA VAL A 162 15.93 -0.98 -20.22
C VAL A 162 16.83 -2.18 -20.46
N ASP A 163 18.15 -2.00 -20.21
CA ASP A 163 19.14 -3.07 -20.39
C ASP A 163 20.29 -2.90 -19.41
N VAL A 164 20.82 -4.02 -18.94
CA VAL A 164 21.99 -4.07 -18.04
C VAL A 164 22.88 -5.24 -18.48
N GLU A 165 24.12 -4.95 -18.89
CA GLU A 165 25.07 -5.91 -19.38
C GLU A 165 26.39 -5.86 -18.57
N TRP A 166 26.92 -7.01 -18.18
CA TRP A 166 28.24 -7.09 -17.56
C TRP A 166 29.35 -7.10 -18.60
N LEU A 167 30.25 -6.14 -18.54
CA LEU A 167 31.41 -6.02 -19.41
C LEU A 167 32.65 -6.62 -18.72
N GLU A 168 32.94 -7.88 -19.03
CA GLU A 168 33.99 -8.66 -18.35
C GLU A 168 35.38 -7.99 -18.42
N GLU A 169 35.81 -7.48 -19.59
CA GLU A 169 37.10 -6.86 -19.77
C GLU A 169 37.24 -5.55 -18.97
N GLN A 170 36.17 -4.82 -18.79
CA GLN A 170 36.15 -3.54 -18.08
C GLN A 170 35.83 -3.70 -16.59
N GLN A 171 35.27 -4.87 -16.20
CA GLN A 171 34.71 -5.13 -14.88
C GLN A 171 33.68 -4.06 -14.46
N ARG A 172 32.76 -3.79 -15.37
CA ARG A 172 31.71 -2.77 -15.23
C ARG A 172 30.36 -3.29 -15.72
N TRP A 173 29.32 -2.78 -15.13
CA TRP A 173 27.97 -2.89 -15.63
C TRP A 173 27.72 -1.77 -16.64
N LEU A 174 27.38 -2.11 -17.88
CA LEU A 174 26.85 -1.17 -18.87
C LEU A 174 25.34 -1.07 -18.63
N ILE A 175 24.85 0.16 -18.44
CA ILE A 175 23.45 0.45 -18.16
C ILE A 175 22.90 1.29 -19.30
N LYS A 176 21.79 0.84 -19.91
CA LYS A 176 21.07 1.56 -20.97
C LYS A 176 19.68 1.96 -20.50
N THR A 177 19.23 3.13 -20.89
CA THR A 177 17.93 3.67 -20.50
C THR A 177 17.03 3.95 -21.70
N ASN A 178 15.75 4.18 -21.44
CA ASN A 178 14.77 4.62 -22.44
C ASN A 178 15.00 6.06 -22.95
N ARG A 179 16.06 6.72 -22.48
CA ARG A 179 16.47 8.08 -22.88
C ARG A 179 17.82 8.11 -23.62
N ASP A 180 18.20 6.98 -24.21
CA ASP A 180 19.44 6.78 -24.96
C ASP A 180 20.72 7.00 -24.12
N ASP A 181 20.60 6.91 -22.79
CA ASP A 181 21.78 6.89 -21.92
C ASP A 181 22.50 5.57 -22.06
N GLU A 182 23.82 5.63 -22.10
CA GLU A 182 24.74 4.48 -22.02
C GLU A 182 25.88 4.86 -21.09
N PHE A 183 25.85 4.40 -19.85
CA PHE A 183 26.89 4.67 -18.86
C PHE A 183 27.31 3.41 -18.13
N THR A 184 28.50 3.45 -17.54
CA THR A 184 29.03 2.30 -16.80
C THR A 184 28.96 2.51 -15.30
N SER A 185 28.88 1.40 -14.56
CA SER A 185 28.88 1.41 -13.10
C SER A 185 29.69 0.23 -12.55
N GLN A 186 30.43 0.47 -11.46
CA GLN A 186 31.17 -0.61 -10.81
C GLN A 186 30.23 -1.57 -10.06
N PHE A 187 29.22 -1.02 -9.39
CA PHE A 187 28.20 -1.78 -8.66
C PHE A 187 26.81 -1.32 -9.08
N ILE A 188 25.87 -2.26 -9.06
CA ILE A 188 24.45 -1.98 -9.31
C ILE A 188 23.61 -2.56 -8.20
N GLY A 189 22.64 -1.79 -7.72
CA GLY A 189 21.58 -2.21 -6.82
C GLY A 189 20.21 -1.98 -7.45
N MET A 190 19.22 -2.76 -7.05
CA MET A 190 17.85 -2.64 -7.58
C MET A 190 16.83 -2.65 -6.44
N GLY A 191 15.90 -1.69 -6.48
CA GLY A 191 14.81 -1.57 -5.54
C GLY A 191 13.58 -0.96 -6.23
N THR A 192 13.08 -1.64 -7.28
CA THR A 192 12.03 -1.11 -8.16
C THR A 192 10.65 -1.07 -7.53
N GLY A 193 10.43 -1.78 -6.42
CA GLY A 193 9.15 -1.83 -5.71
C GLY A 193 8.02 -2.49 -6.52
N PRO A 194 6.90 -2.89 -5.87
CA PRO A 194 5.81 -3.61 -6.54
C PRO A 194 4.68 -2.68 -7.05
N LEU A 195 4.65 -1.39 -6.69
CA LEU A 195 3.48 -0.51 -6.86
C LEU A 195 3.67 0.63 -7.86
N HIS A 196 4.66 0.54 -8.75
CA HIS A 196 4.94 1.59 -9.74
C HIS A 196 4.27 1.35 -11.10
N VAL A 197 3.83 0.13 -11.41
CA VAL A 197 3.11 -0.21 -12.63
C VAL A 197 1.65 -0.49 -12.29
N PRO A 198 0.69 0.28 -12.85
CA PRO A 198 -0.73 -0.02 -12.68
C PRO A 198 -1.07 -1.39 -13.26
N LYS A 199 -2.02 -2.08 -12.64
CA LYS A 199 -2.60 -3.33 -13.17
C LYS A 199 -4.09 -3.13 -13.39
N LEU A 200 -4.52 -3.19 -14.63
CA LEU A 200 -5.93 -3.16 -14.97
C LEU A 200 -6.51 -4.58 -14.99
N PRO A 201 -7.73 -4.77 -14.47
CA PRO A 201 -8.40 -6.06 -14.60
C PRO A 201 -8.77 -6.32 -16.07
N GLY A 202 -8.71 -7.59 -16.49
CA GLY A 202 -9.10 -8.04 -17.83
C GLY A 202 -10.61 -8.05 -18.02
N ILE A 203 -11.26 -6.91 -17.81
CA ILE A 203 -12.70 -6.75 -17.99
C ILE A 203 -12.98 -6.47 -19.47
N PRO A 204 -13.79 -7.30 -20.16
CA PRO A 204 -14.14 -7.07 -21.57
C PRO A 204 -14.74 -5.68 -21.79
N GLY A 205 -14.26 -4.98 -22.81
CA GLY A 205 -14.77 -3.65 -23.21
C GLY A 205 -14.25 -2.48 -22.37
N ILE A 206 -13.27 -2.69 -21.49
CA ILE A 206 -12.69 -1.59 -20.67
C ILE A 206 -12.14 -0.46 -21.56
N GLU A 207 -11.69 -0.77 -22.76
CA GLU A 207 -11.19 0.17 -23.77
C GLU A 207 -12.30 0.96 -24.49
N THR A 208 -13.56 0.55 -24.35
CA THR A 208 -14.69 1.16 -25.08
C THR A 208 -15.41 2.24 -24.30
N PHE A 209 -15.08 2.42 -23.02
CA PHE A 209 -15.77 3.36 -22.15
C PHE A 209 -15.58 4.81 -22.61
N ASN A 210 -16.67 5.51 -22.89
CA ASN A 210 -16.65 6.91 -23.35
C ASN A 210 -16.53 7.94 -22.20
N GLY A 211 -16.63 7.50 -20.95
CA GLY A 211 -16.41 8.34 -19.80
C GLY A 211 -14.92 8.48 -19.46
N HIS A 212 -14.62 9.36 -18.54
CA HIS A 212 -13.25 9.51 -18.06
C HIS A 212 -12.87 8.36 -17.13
N SER A 213 -11.69 7.77 -17.31
CA SER A 213 -11.18 6.68 -16.50
C SER A 213 -9.69 6.83 -16.25
N PHE A 214 -9.25 6.49 -15.04
CA PHE A 214 -7.85 6.45 -14.66
C PHE A 214 -7.61 5.40 -13.58
N HIS A 215 -6.39 4.94 -13.45
CA HIS A 215 -5.97 4.09 -12.34
C HIS A 215 -5.69 4.95 -11.09
N THR A 216 -6.05 4.49 -9.92
CA THR A 216 -5.87 5.24 -8.66
C THR A 216 -4.43 5.68 -8.39
N SER A 217 -3.42 4.91 -8.83
CA SER A 217 -2.00 5.32 -8.77
C SER A 217 -1.60 6.38 -9.81
N ARG A 218 -2.54 6.84 -10.62
CA ARG A 218 -2.42 7.93 -11.58
C ARG A 218 -3.63 8.84 -11.41
N TRP A 219 -3.87 9.32 -10.19
CA TRP A 219 -5.05 10.10 -9.85
C TRP A 219 -5.07 11.41 -10.62
N ASP A 220 -6.15 11.65 -11.34
CA ASP A 220 -6.33 12.83 -12.17
C ASP A 220 -7.07 13.94 -11.39
N TYR A 221 -6.30 14.80 -10.72
CA TYR A 221 -6.84 15.95 -10.00
C TYR A 221 -7.34 17.06 -10.94
N ALA A 222 -6.84 17.16 -12.17
CA ALA A 222 -7.35 18.11 -13.15
C ALA A 222 -8.81 17.78 -13.50
N TYR A 223 -9.16 16.49 -13.53
CA TYR A 223 -10.53 16.06 -13.76
C TYR A 223 -11.38 16.08 -12.48
N THR A 224 -10.87 15.59 -11.37
CA THR A 224 -11.65 15.42 -10.13
C THR A 224 -11.79 16.68 -9.29
N GLY A 225 -10.89 17.64 -9.46
CA GLY A 225 -10.67 18.71 -8.49
C GLY A 225 -9.87 18.22 -7.28
N GLY A 226 -9.62 19.10 -6.33
CA GLY A 226 -8.82 18.83 -5.16
C GLY A 226 -7.32 18.75 -5.41
N THR A 227 -6.59 18.27 -4.41
CA THR A 227 -5.13 18.02 -4.44
C THR A 227 -4.79 16.86 -3.51
N PRO A 228 -3.58 16.30 -3.55
CA PRO A 228 -3.16 15.28 -2.58
C PRO A 228 -3.26 15.71 -1.12
N CYS A 229 -3.17 17.04 -0.85
CA CYS A 229 -3.29 17.62 0.49
C CYS A 229 -4.70 18.08 0.84
N ASN A 230 -5.56 18.31 -0.17
CA ASN A 230 -6.96 18.70 0.01
C ASN A 230 -7.86 17.80 -0.85
N SER A 231 -8.56 16.90 -0.21
CA SER A 231 -9.41 15.90 -0.85
C SER A 231 -10.84 16.39 -1.15
N GLU A 232 -11.05 17.70 -1.29
CA GLU A 232 -12.31 18.26 -1.81
C GLU A 232 -12.35 18.10 -3.32
N LEU A 233 -13.05 17.04 -3.79
CA LEU A 233 -13.14 16.68 -5.20
C LEU A 233 -14.33 17.39 -5.87
N GLU A 234 -14.25 18.72 -5.93
CA GLU A 234 -15.37 19.60 -6.28
C GLU A 234 -15.94 19.37 -7.68
N ASN A 235 -15.13 18.89 -8.60
CA ASN A 235 -15.56 18.62 -9.97
C ASN A 235 -16.42 17.35 -10.09
N LEU A 236 -16.55 16.56 -9.01
CA LEU A 236 -17.33 15.32 -9.00
C LEU A 236 -18.79 15.50 -8.54
N LYS A 237 -19.19 16.68 -8.08
CA LYS A 237 -20.52 16.94 -7.50
C LYS A 237 -21.71 16.51 -8.37
N ASN A 238 -21.57 16.56 -9.68
CA ASN A 238 -22.59 16.17 -10.65
C ASN A 238 -22.25 14.89 -11.41
N LYS A 239 -21.36 14.07 -10.88
CA LYS A 239 -20.87 12.86 -11.56
C LYS A 239 -21.25 11.59 -10.81
N ARG A 240 -21.55 10.56 -11.58
CA ARG A 240 -21.65 9.18 -11.13
C ARG A 240 -20.28 8.54 -11.26
N VAL A 241 -19.75 8.02 -10.17
CA VAL A 241 -18.39 7.46 -10.10
C VAL A 241 -18.46 5.97 -9.80
N ALA A 242 -17.68 5.18 -10.52
CA ALA A 242 -17.50 3.76 -10.26
C ALA A 242 -16.06 3.50 -9.76
N VAL A 243 -15.93 2.80 -8.65
CA VAL A 243 -14.66 2.27 -8.13
C VAL A 243 -14.68 0.76 -8.29
N ILE A 244 -13.76 0.21 -9.08
CA ILE A 244 -13.65 -1.24 -9.29
C ILE A 244 -12.58 -1.80 -8.35
N GLY A 245 -13.01 -2.56 -7.36
CA GLY A 245 -12.17 -3.15 -6.32
C GLY A 245 -12.31 -2.51 -4.95
N THR A 246 -12.01 -3.29 -3.92
CA THR A 246 -12.12 -2.91 -2.49
C THR A 246 -10.83 -3.20 -1.71
N GLY A 247 -9.67 -3.11 -2.39
CA GLY A 247 -8.36 -3.21 -1.74
C GLY A 247 -7.97 -1.95 -0.95
N ALA A 248 -6.76 -1.92 -0.39
CA ALA A 248 -6.30 -0.84 0.49
C ALA A 248 -6.47 0.56 -0.09
N THR A 249 -6.24 0.74 -1.40
CA THR A 249 -6.45 2.02 -2.07
C THR A 249 -7.91 2.46 -2.05
N ALA A 250 -8.83 1.55 -2.41
CA ALA A 250 -10.27 1.85 -2.38
C ALA A 250 -10.74 2.16 -0.96
N VAL A 251 -10.25 1.43 0.04
CA VAL A 251 -10.55 1.68 1.46
C VAL A 251 -10.20 3.11 1.87
N GLN A 252 -9.14 3.68 1.30
CA GLN A 252 -8.70 5.04 1.61
C GLN A 252 -9.42 6.10 0.78
N CYS A 253 -9.69 5.88 -0.52
CA CYS A 253 -10.29 6.92 -1.37
C CYS A 253 -11.82 6.94 -1.33
N VAL A 254 -12.50 5.84 -1.05
CA VAL A 254 -13.97 5.75 -1.00
C VAL A 254 -14.60 6.77 -0.04
N PRO A 255 -14.10 7.03 1.18
CA PRO A 255 -14.66 8.04 2.06
C PRO A 255 -14.66 9.46 1.46
N HIS A 256 -13.63 9.82 0.69
CA HIS A 256 -13.53 11.10 0.01
C HIS A 256 -14.48 11.18 -1.19
N LEU A 257 -14.56 10.11 -1.98
CA LEU A 257 -15.50 10.01 -3.10
C LEU A 257 -16.95 10.03 -2.64
N SER A 258 -17.29 9.32 -1.55
CA SER A 258 -18.62 9.29 -0.97
C SER A 258 -19.13 10.67 -0.55
N LYS A 259 -18.22 11.56 -0.13
CA LYS A 259 -18.55 12.96 0.25
C LYS A 259 -18.63 13.91 -0.94
N SER A 260 -18.06 13.54 -2.10
CA SER A 260 -17.78 14.47 -3.20
C SER A 260 -18.62 14.25 -4.45
N CYS A 261 -19.00 13.01 -4.79
CA CYS A 261 -19.70 12.73 -6.03
C CYS A 261 -21.23 12.66 -5.86
N GLN A 262 -21.95 12.77 -6.97
CA GLN A 262 -23.42 12.67 -6.98
C GLN A 262 -23.85 11.27 -6.55
N GLU A 263 -23.25 10.24 -7.12
CA GLU A 263 -23.44 8.84 -6.75
C GLU A 263 -22.11 8.09 -6.86
N LEU A 264 -21.85 7.22 -5.91
CA LEU A 264 -20.68 6.35 -5.87
C LEU A 264 -21.11 4.89 -5.94
N PHE A 265 -20.54 4.14 -6.88
CA PHE A 265 -20.72 2.70 -7.02
C PHE A 265 -19.40 2.00 -6.73
N VAL A 266 -19.34 1.21 -5.68
CA VAL A 266 -18.14 0.45 -5.27
C VAL A 266 -18.32 -1.01 -5.65
N PHE A 267 -17.63 -1.46 -6.70
CA PHE A 267 -17.72 -2.82 -7.20
C PHE A 267 -16.82 -3.76 -6.41
N GLN A 268 -17.43 -4.69 -5.70
CA GLN A 268 -16.77 -5.62 -4.81
C GLN A 268 -16.85 -7.06 -5.34
N ARG A 269 -15.69 -7.65 -5.63
CA ARG A 269 -15.61 -9.09 -5.90
C ARG A 269 -15.56 -9.90 -4.60
N THR A 270 -14.78 -9.44 -3.64
CA THR A 270 -14.66 -10.00 -2.29
C THR A 270 -14.33 -8.87 -1.31
N PRO A 271 -14.92 -8.87 -0.10
CA PRO A 271 -14.67 -7.81 0.87
C PRO A 271 -13.21 -7.80 1.36
N SER A 272 -12.75 -6.64 1.79
CA SER A 272 -11.55 -6.49 2.60
C SER A 272 -11.89 -6.52 4.09
N SER A 273 -11.00 -7.04 4.92
CA SER A 273 -11.13 -6.90 6.37
C SER A 273 -10.78 -5.47 6.76
N ILE A 274 -11.68 -4.78 7.45
CA ILE A 274 -11.51 -3.37 7.83
C ILE A 274 -11.47 -3.25 9.34
N ASP A 275 -10.28 -3.14 9.86
CA ASP A 275 -10.06 -2.90 11.28
C ASP A 275 -9.91 -1.40 11.60
N VAL A 276 -9.84 -1.07 12.88
CA VAL A 276 -9.66 0.29 13.37
C VAL A 276 -8.24 0.76 13.09
N ARG A 277 -8.09 1.99 12.60
CA ARG A 277 -6.79 2.66 12.47
C ARG A 277 -6.44 3.44 13.72
N ASN A 278 -7.41 4.18 14.24
CA ASN A 278 -7.25 5.05 15.42
C ASN A 278 -6.03 5.97 15.28
N ASN A 279 -6.01 6.74 14.17
CA ASN A 279 -4.92 7.69 13.92
C ASN A 279 -4.94 8.83 14.95
N GLN A 280 -3.77 9.28 15.36
CA GLN A 280 -3.59 10.33 16.36
C GLN A 280 -2.39 11.20 15.99
N ALA A 281 -2.50 12.50 16.29
CA ALA A 281 -1.34 13.38 16.22
C ALA A 281 -0.26 12.93 17.20
N ILE A 282 1.00 13.08 16.81
CA ILE A 282 2.14 12.82 17.70
C ILE A 282 2.35 14.04 18.58
N ASP A 283 2.35 13.83 19.90
CA ASP A 283 2.66 14.87 20.88
C ASP A 283 4.18 15.20 20.85
N PRO A 284 4.56 16.45 20.54
CA PRO A 284 5.96 16.82 20.48
C PRO A 284 6.72 16.57 21.79
N SER A 285 6.07 16.79 22.94
CA SER A 285 6.70 16.59 24.24
C SER A 285 6.92 15.10 24.58
N TRP A 286 6.07 14.23 24.05
CA TRP A 286 6.27 12.79 24.11
C TRP A 286 7.38 12.35 23.16
N PHE A 287 7.40 12.88 21.94
CA PHE A 287 8.42 12.56 20.94
C PHE A 287 9.83 12.95 21.44
N GLU A 288 9.99 14.14 22.00
CA GLU A 288 11.26 14.60 22.60
C GLU A 288 11.79 13.62 23.65
N LYS A 289 10.92 13.00 24.45
CA LYS A 289 11.32 12.04 25.50
C LYS A 289 11.81 10.71 24.94
N ILE A 290 11.35 10.29 23.76
CA ILE A 290 11.70 9.00 23.19
C ILE A 290 12.83 9.11 22.15
N SER A 291 13.11 10.32 21.63
CA SER A 291 14.06 10.58 20.54
C SER A 291 15.51 10.69 21.00
N GLU A 292 15.93 9.84 21.93
CA GLU A 292 17.34 9.68 22.30
C GLU A 292 18.11 8.95 21.17
N PRO A 293 19.44 9.16 21.03
CA PRO A 293 20.22 8.49 19.98
C PRO A 293 19.99 6.98 19.91
N GLY A 294 19.67 6.48 18.70
CA GLY A 294 19.33 5.09 18.43
C GLY A 294 17.84 4.74 18.62
N TRP A 295 16.99 5.73 18.85
CA TRP A 295 15.57 5.49 19.11
C TRP A 295 14.87 4.81 17.93
N GLN A 296 15.17 5.21 16.68
CA GLN A 296 14.47 4.64 15.53
C GLN A 296 14.83 3.17 15.32
N GLN A 297 16.10 2.81 15.46
CA GLN A 297 16.52 1.41 15.40
C GLN A 297 15.85 0.57 16.49
N LYS A 298 15.76 1.08 17.71
CA LYS A 298 15.04 0.42 18.82
C LYS A 298 13.57 0.15 18.48
N TRP A 299 12.89 1.12 17.83
CA TRP A 299 11.50 0.97 17.41
C TRP A 299 11.34 -0.07 16.30
N LEU A 300 12.24 -0.07 15.31
CA LEU A 300 12.27 -1.04 14.21
C LEU A 300 12.50 -2.46 14.73
N ASP A 301 13.48 -2.65 15.60
CA ASP A 301 13.80 -3.95 16.20
C ASP A 301 12.62 -4.48 17.02
N ASN A 302 12.00 -3.60 17.82
CA ASN A 302 10.83 -3.94 18.61
C ASN A 302 9.63 -4.33 17.74
N PHE A 303 9.35 -3.55 16.68
CA PHE A 303 8.28 -3.86 15.73
C PHE A 303 8.53 -5.20 15.02
N THR A 304 9.74 -5.42 14.53
CA THR A 304 10.14 -6.66 13.87
C THR A 304 9.98 -7.85 14.80
N ALA A 305 10.49 -7.77 16.04
CA ALA A 305 10.34 -8.83 17.02
C ALA A 305 8.88 -9.14 17.32
N ASN A 306 8.04 -8.12 17.46
CA ASN A 306 6.61 -8.31 17.70
C ASN A 306 5.90 -8.94 16.50
N GLN A 307 6.28 -8.61 15.25
CA GLN A 307 5.68 -9.19 14.05
C GLN A 307 6.12 -10.64 13.78
N THR A 308 7.39 -10.93 13.98
CA THR A 308 7.97 -12.24 13.62
C THR A 308 7.91 -13.27 14.75
N GLY A 309 7.33 -12.93 15.89
CA GLY A 309 7.24 -13.82 17.05
C GLY A 309 8.54 -13.90 17.85
N GLY A 310 9.46 -12.94 17.68
CA GLY A 310 10.67 -12.80 18.49
C GLY A 310 10.38 -12.41 19.96
N GLU A 311 11.41 -12.43 20.79
CA GLU A 311 11.30 -11.99 22.17
C GLU A 311 11.18 -10.46 22.23
N ALA A 312 10.02 -9.96 22.68
CA ALA A 312 9.79 -8.56 22.98
C ALA A 312 9.07 -8.46 24.32
N SER A 313 9.64 -7.69 25.24
CA SER A 313 9.05 -7.44 26.56
C SER A 313 7.86 -6.50 26.52
N GLU A 314 7.81 -5.66 25.50
CA GLU A 314 6.75 -4.68 25.25
C GLU A 314 6.46 -4.54 23.77
N ASP A 315 5.35 -3.91 23.42
CA ASP A 315 4.99 -3.50 22.08
C ASP A 315 4.95 -1.97 22.04
N LEU A 316 5.95 -1.34 21.42
CA LEU A 316 6.06 0.12 21.36
C LEU A 316 5.03 0.72 20.39
N VAL A 317 4.69 0.02 19.34
CA VAL A 317 3.79 0.49 18.28
C VAL A 317 2.32 0.31 18.66
N LYS A 318 1.96 -0.83 19.21
CA LYS A 318 0.59 -1.18 19.66
C LYS A 318 -0.46 -0.89 18.59
N ASP A 319 -0.32 -1.52 17.44
CA ASP A 319 -1.25 -1.38 16.32
C ASP A 319 -1.82 -2.73 15.84
N GLY A 320 -2.64 -2.68 14.78
CA GLY A 320 -3.25 -3.88 14.21
C GLY A 320 -2.23 -4.85 13.60
N TRP A 321 -1.02 -4.38 13.23
CA TRP A 321 0.02 -5.25 12.68
C TRP A 321 0.69 -6.10 13.76
N THR A 322 0.86 -5.57 14.96
CA THR A 322 1.47 -6.29 16.09
C THR A 322 0.45 -7.06 16.90
N GLU A 323 -0.85 -6.73 16.78
CA GLU A 323 -1.91 -7.30 17.62
C GLU A 323 -2.07 -8.80 17.44
N ILE A 324 -2.10 -9.31 16.18
CA ILE A 324 -2.31 -10.75 15.95
C ILE A 324 -1.17 -11.58 16.53
N SER A 325 0.07 -11.14 16.32
CA SER A 325 1.25 -11.83 16.86
C SER A 325 1.26 -11.81 18.39
N ARG A 326 0.84 -10.72 19.00
CA ARG A 326 0.67 -10.61 20.45
C ARG A 326 -0.40 -11.58 20.96
N ARG A 327 -1.57 -11.64 20.32
CA ARG A 327 -2.66 -12.57 20.68
C ARG A 327 -2.21 -14.04 20.58
N VAL A 328 -1.49 -14.38 19.50
CA VAL A 328 -0.90 -15.74 19.33
C VAL A 328 0.07 -16.03 20.44
N ARG A 329 0.99 -15.10 20.77
CA ARG A 329 1.98 -15.26 21.82
C ARG A 329 1.31 -15.50 23.17
N GLU A 330 0.30 -14.70 23.54
CA GLU A 330 -0.47 -14.86 24.77
C GLU A 330 -1.08 -16.27 24.86
N LYS A 331 -1.73 -16.76 23.80
CA LYS A 331 -2.33 -18.10 23.76
C LYS A 331 -1.27 -19.22 23.84
N VAL A 332 -0.11 -19.05 23.19
CA VAL A 332 1.00 -20.02 23.29
C VAL A 332 1.62 -20.01 24.68
N MET A 333 1.72 -18.86 25.33
CA MET A 333 2.23 -18.76 26.69
C MET A 333 1.30 -19.43 27.73
N ASP A 334 -0.02 -19.43 27.48
CA ASP A 334 -1.01 -20.13 28.31
C ASP A 334 -0.89 -21.65 28.21
N LEU A 335 -0.18 -22.19 27.19
CA LEU A 335 0.11 -23.61 27.08
C LEU A 335 1.25 -24.02 28.04
N SER A 336 1.13 -25.23 28.64
CA SER A 336 2.28 -25.83 29.34
C SER A 336 3.45 -26.04 28.37
N LYS A 337 4.69 -26.06 28.91
CA LYS A 337 5.88 -26.25 28.05
C LYS A 337 5.82 -27.52 27.20
N GLU A 338 5.26 -28.60 27.75
CA GLU A 338 5.11 -29.88 27.05
C GLU A 338 4.07 -29.81 25.92
N ASN A 339 3.11 -28.88 25.99
CA ASN A 339 2.08 -28.67 24.98
C ASN A 339 2.45 -27.62 23.93
N ARG A 340 3.66 -27.05 23.95
CA ARG A 340 4.14 -26.12 22.90
C ARG A 340 4.70 -26.88 21.70
N ILE A 341 3.89 -27.76 21.14
CA ILE A 341 4.17 -28.51 19.91
C ILE A 341 3.52 -27.80 18.71
N PRO A 342 4.02 -28.02 17.46
CA PRO A 342 3.54 -27.32 16.27
C PRO A 342 2.02 -27.33 16.10
N GLU A 343 1.35 -28.45 16.34
CA GLU A 343 -0.09 -28.60 16.21
C GLU A 343 -0.85 -27.68 17.19
N LYS A 344 -0.40 -27.59 18.45
CA LYS A 344 -1.00 -26.74 19.47
C LYS A 344 -0.69 -25.26 19.26
N MET A 345 0.47 -24.93 18.71
CA MET A 345 0.82 -23.57 18.31
C MET A 345 -0.05 -23.13 17.12
N TRP A 346 -0.33 -24.03 16.16
CA TRP A 346 -1.25 -23.76 15.07
C TRP A 346 -2.68 -23.54 15.56
N GLU A 347 -3.18 -24.37 16.48
CA GLU A 347 -4.50 -24.18 17.11
C GLU A 347 -4.57 -22.81 17.81
N ALA A 348 -3.51 -22.41 18.51
CA ALA A 348 -3.45 -21.10 19.16
C ALA A 348 -3.49 -19.93 18.16
N TYR A 349 -2.79 -20.08 17.03
CA TYR A 349 -2.84 -19.12 15.92
C TYR A 349 -4.26 -19.01 15.34
N GLU A 350 -4.86 -20.17 15.00
CA GLU A 350 -6.22 -20.20 14.43
C GLU A 350 -7.25 -19.59 15.40
N ASP A 351 -7.14 -19.87 16.67
CA ASP A 351 -8.01 -19.30 17.70
C ASP A 351 -7.88 -17.78 17.78
N ALA A 352 -6.66 -17.27 17.76
CA ALA A 352 -6.40 -15.83 17.75
C ALA A 352 -6.99 -15.16 16.49
N ASP A 353 -6.80 -15.79 15.33
CA ASP A 353 -7.32 -15.30 14.05
C ASP A 353 -8.84 -15.28 14.01
N LEU A 354 -9.48 -16.38 14.37
CA LEU A 354 -10.95 -16.49 14.39
C LEU A 354 -11.60 -15.50 15.35
N GLU A 355 -10.99 -15.26 16.53
CA GLU A 355 -11.45 -14.26 17.49
C GLU A 355 -11.32 -12.85 16.90
N LYS A 356 -10.15 -12.50 16.36
CA LYS A 356 -9.90 -11.18 15.76
C LYS A 356 -10.83 -10.92 14.57
N MET A 357 -10.97 -11.88 13.68
CA MET A 357 -11.87 -11.75 12.54
C MET A 357 -13.35 -11.70 12.93
N SER A 358 -13.75 -12.26 14.07
CA SER A 358 -15.09 -12.07 14.61
C SER A 358 -15.30 -10.64 15.09
N GLU A 359 -14.33 -10.06 15.81
CA GLU A 359 -14.37 -8.64 16.23
C GLU A 359 -14.48 -7.68 15.05
N ILE A 360 -13.74 -7.96 13.95
CA ILE A 360 -13.81 -7.16 12.72
C ILE A 360 -15.20 -7.26 12.08
N ARG A 361 -15.83 -8.43 12.06
CA ARG A 361 -17.21 -8.59 11.56
C ARG A 361 -18.24 -7.92 12.48
N ASP A 362 -18.07 -8.02 13.80
CA ASP A 362 -18.93 -7.34 14.78
C ASP A 362 -18.82 -5.80 14.62
N ARG A 363 -17.63 -5.30 14.24
CA ARG A 363 -17.47 -3.88 13.90
C ARG A 363 -18.29 -3.48 12.67
N VAL A 364 -18.33 -4.31 11.62
CA VAL A 364 -19.19 -4.07 10.46
C VAL A 364 -20.67 -4.03 10.90
N ASP A 365 -21.10 -4.98 11.74
CA ASP A 365 -22.46 -5.04 12.29
C ASP A 365 -22.82 -3.78 13.09
N SER A 366 -21.88 -3.21 13.80
CA SER A 366 -22.12 -2.03 14.64
C SER A 366 -22.18 -0.71 13.87
N ILE A 367 -21.58 -0.66 12.65
CA ILE A 367 -21.42 0.58 11.88
C ILE A 367 -22.41 0.65 10.70
N VAL A 368 -22.53 -0.42 9.92
CA VAL A 368 -23.29 -0.41 8.66
C VAL A 368 -24.77 -0.66 8.95
N THR A 369 -25.63 0.27 8.53
CA THR A 369 -27.06 0.24 8.89
C THR A 369 -27.90 -0.64 7.97
N ASP A 370 -27.60 -0.64 6.67
CA ASP A 370 -28.28 -1.51 5.71
C ASP A 370 -27.86 -2.97 5.90
N SER A 371 -28.85 -3.88 5.97
CA SER A 371 -28.59 -5.27 6.34
C SER A 371 -27.91 -6.08 5.25
N GLU A 372 -28.17 -5.81 3.98
CA GLU A 372 -27.57 -6.49 2.83
C GLU A 372 -26.11 -6.05 2.66
N THR A 373 -25.90 -4.75 2.56
CA THR A 373 -24.55 -4.14 2.51
C THR A 373 -23.68 -4.59 3.69
N ARG A 374 -24.27 -4.68 4.87
CA ARG A 374 -23.57 -5.14 6.08
C ARG A 374 -23.07 -6.57 5.97
N GLU A 375 -23.90 -7.50 5.48
CA GLU A 375 -23.48 -8.89 5.26
C GLU A 375 -22.40 -8.98 4.19
N ASP A 376 -22.55 -8.24 3.11
CA ASP A 376 -21.61 -8.23 1.98
C ASP A 376 -20.24 -7.62 2.30
N LEU A 377 -20.15 -6.76 3.30
CA LEU A 377 -18.88 -6.18 3.77
C LEU A 377 -18.12 -7.07 4.76
N LYS A 378 -18.71 -8.18 5.24
CA LYS A 378 -18.05 -9.09 6.17
C LYS A 378 -16.97 -9.94 5.49
N ALA A 379 -15.76 -9.87 5.98
CA ALA A 379 -14.65 -10.69 5.50
C ALA A 379 -14.68 -12.10 6.13
N TRP A 380 -14.71 -13.14 5.28
CA TRP A 380 -14.74 -14.54 5.68
C TRP A 380 -13.45 -15.26 5.27
N TYR A 381 -12.34 -14.86 5.88
CA TYR A 381 -11.00 -15.42 5.69
C TYR A 381 -10.10 -15.01 6.86
N GLY A 382 -8.94 -15.65 7.02
CA GLY A 382 -7.97 -15.29 8.05
C GLY A 382 -7.35 -13.93 7.81
N GLN A 383 -7.05 -13.17 8.86
CA GLN A 383 -6.60 -11.77 8.80
C GLN A 383 -5.44 -11.54 7.82
N LEU A 384 -4.45 -12.44 7.82
CA LEU A 384 -3.26 -12.35 6.95
C LEU A 384 -3.44 -13.06 5.59
N CYS A 385 -4.61 -13.61 5.28
CA CYS A 385 -4.88 -14.23 3.98
C CYS A 385 -4.91 -13.22 2.83
N LYS A 386 -5.32 -11.99 3.12
CA LYS A 386 -5.22 -10.82 2.25
C LYS A 386 -4.56 -9.70 3.05
N ARG A 387 -4.08 -8.64 2.38
CA ARG A 387 -3.58 -7.48 3.10
C ARG A 387 -4.65 -6.96 4.07
N PRO A 388 -4.40 -6.91 5.38
CA PRO A 388 -5.28 -6.24 6.34
C PRO A 388 -5.43 -4.76 5.98
N CYS A 389 -6.63 -4.22 6.16
CA CYS A 389 -6.90 -2.80 5.99
C CYS A 389 -7.35 -2.20 7.32
N PHE A 390 -6.91 -0.97 7.58
CA PHE A 390 -7.22 -0.22 8.79
C PHE A 390 -7.79 1.14 8.37
N HIS A 391 -9.03 1.43 8.75
CA HIS A 391 -9.67 2.70 8.40
C HIS A 391 -10.85 3.02 9.31
N ASP A 392 -11.00 4.29 9.66
CA ASP A 392 -12.04 4.71 10.61
C ASP A 392 -13.32 5.22 9.93
N GLU A 393 -13.30 5.53 8.61
CA GLU A 393 -14.43 6.10 7.88
C GLU A 393 -14.97 5.24 6.72
N TYR A 394 -14.26 4.18 6.30
CA TYR A 394 -14.66 3.39 5.11
C TYR A 394 -16.03 2.75 5.26
N LEU A 395 -16.28 2.08 6.38
CA LEU A 395 -17.57 1.41 6.62
C LEU A 395 -18.70 2.41 6.72
N GLN A 396 -18.47 3.55 7.35
CA GLN A 396 -19.45 4.64 7.49
C GLN A 396 -19.87 5.23 6.15
N SER A 397 -19.00 5.16 5.12
CA SER A 397 -19.29 5.66 3.78
C SER A 397 -20.51 4.98 3.16
N PHE A 398 -20.76 3.72 3.49
CA PHE A 398 -21.92 2.96 3.00
C PHE A 398 -23.23 3.28 3.70
N ASN A 399 -23.23 4.14 4.72
CA ASN A 399 -24.45 4.70 5.30
C ASN A 399 -24.92 5.97 4.57
N ASN A 400 -24.10 6.48 3.62
CA ASN A 400 -24.50 7.58 2.76
C ASN A 400 -25.44 7.06 1.66
N ALA A 401 -26.61 7.64 1.51
CA ALA A 401 -27.63 7.22 0.55
C ALA A 401 -27.14 7.25 -0.93
N SER A 402 -26.13 8.05 -1.24
CA SER A 402 -25.52 8.13 -2.57
C SER A 402 -24.35 7.16 -2.78
N THR A 403 -24.04 6.30 -1.81
CA THR A 403 -22.93 5.34 -1.92
C THR A 403 -23.47 3.92 -1.95
N HIS A 404 -23.23 3.23 -3.04
CA HIS A 404 -23.79 1.91 -3.32
C HIS A 404 -22.67 0.87 -3.35
N LEU A 405 -22.76 -0.16 -2.52
CA LEU A 405 -21.96 -1.37 -2.65
C LEU A 405 -22.57 -2.25 -3.75
N VAL A 406 -21.78 -2.59 -4.75
CA VAL A 406 -22.15 -3.55 -5.78
C VAL A 406 -21.37 -4.84 -5.52
N HIS A 407 -21.96 -5.73 -4.74
CA HIS A 407 -21.35 -7.02 -4.42
C HIS A 407 -21.62 -8.04 -5.52
N THR A 408 -20.55 -8.62 -6.09
CA THR A 408 -20.63 -9.53 -7.23
C THR A 408 -20.39 -11.00 -6.86
N ASP A 409 -20.41 -11.33 -5.59
CA ASP A 409 -20.27 -12.67 -5.01
C ASP A 409 -19.12 -13.51 -5.65
N GLY A 410 -17.94 -12.90 -5.75
CA GLY A 410 -16.75 -13.56 -6.31
C GLY A 410 -16.59 -13.47 -7.83
N LYS A 411 -17.66 -13.18 -8.58
CA LYS A 411 -17.65 -13.14 -10.06
C LYS A 411 -16.85 -11.94 -10.60
N GLY A 412 -17.03 -10.76 -10.03
CA GLY A 412 -16.47 -9.49 -10.51
C GLY A 412 -17.39 -8.80 -11.52
N VAL A 413 -16.87 -7.74 -12.15
CA VAL A 413 -17.55 -7.03 -13.23
C VAL A 413 -17.56 -7.89 -14.48
N GLU A 414 -18.72 -8.05 -15.13
CA GLU A 414 -18.89 -8.85 -16.34
C GLU A 414 -18.22 -8.19 -17.54
N ARG A 415 -18.57 -6.92 -17.82
CA ARG A 415 -18.02 -6.12 -18.90
C ARG A 415 -18.18 -4.63 -18.66
N ILE A 416 -17.45 -3.85 -19.42
CA ILE A 416 -17.61 -2.41 -19.53
C ILE A 416 -18.17 -2.10 -20.91
N THR A 417 -19.06 -1.13 -20.99
CA THR A 417 -19.65 -0.62 -22.23
C THR A 417 -19.30 0.86 -22.38
N GLU A 418 -19.62 1.43 -23.54
CA GLU A 418 -19.48 2.86 -23.77
C GLU A 418 -20.11 3.75 -22.69
N LYS A 419 -21.14 3.26 -22.00
CA LYS A 419 -21.95 4.04 -21.04
C LYS A 419 -21.73 3.66 -19.56
N GLY A 420 -21.04 2.58 -19.26
CA GLY A 420 -20.85 2.16 -17.87
C GLY A 420 -20.53 0.69 -17.68
N VAL A 421 -20.62 0.27 -16.44
CA VAL A 421 -20.28 -1.07 -15.96
C VAL A 421 -21.51 -1.96 -15.97
N VAL A 422 -21.34 -3.19 -16.45
CA VAL A 422 -22.37 -4.25 -16.43
C VAL A 422 -21.92 -5.36 -15.48
N PHE A 423 -22.83 -5.83 -14.68
CA PHE A 423 -22.64 -6.95 -13.75
C PHE A 423 -23.95 -7.74 -13.61
N ASP A 424 -23.84 -9.04 -13.29
CA ASP A 424 -24.95 -9.95 -13.01
C ASP A 424 -25.21 -10.06 -11.49
#